data_732b03f47d42b03f81e3e817cf1efcb4
#
_entry.id   732b03f47d42b03f81e3e817cf1efcb4
#
_cell.length_a   1.000
_cell.length_b   1.000
_cell.length_c   1.000
_cell.angle_alpha   90.00
_cell.angle_beta   90.00
_cell.angle_gamma   90.00
#
_symmetry.space_group_name_H-M   'P 1'
#
loop_
_entity.id
_entity.type
_entity.pdbx_description
1 polymer ?
#
loop_
_entity_poly.entity_id
_entity_poly.type
_entity_poly.pdbx_seq_one_letter_code
_entity_poly.pdbx_strand_id
1 'polypeptide(L)'
;MHEPAPVRWTELAATVHCPLAAKLTASPEEALALTAQTHRTLYRFDVRSAEEFSAGHVAGFRHYPGGQLVQEIDMAAPVRGARLLLTDDRYVRADMTASWLAQMGFEVYVLEGGYDGALEAGAPVVLPKPDSAHRYRRPYEGTGVDANAMQAYLDWEYGLVDQLRRDATHGFYVI
;
A
#
# COMPACT_ATOMS: atom_id res chain seq x y z
N MET A 1 -35.44 11.88 16.90
CA MET A 1 -34.19 11.13 16.69
C MET A 1 -33.20 12.13 16.08
N HIS A 2 -32.12 12.40 16.77
CA HIS A 2 -31.09 13.34 16.32
C HIS A 2 -30.07 12.54 15.51
N GLU A 3 -30.00 12.81 14.21
CA GLU A 3 -29.02 12.21 13.35
C GLU A 3 -27.63 12.81 13.71
N PRO A 4 -26.63 12.01 14.05
CA PRO A 4 -25.31 12.55 14.36
C PRO A 4 -24.71 13.21 13.13
N ALA A 5 -24.10 14.37 13.31
CA ALA A 5 -23.43 15.10 12.24
C ALA A 5 -22.34 14.22 11.58
N PRO A 6 -22.17 14.28 10.25
CA PRO A 6 -21.15 13.50 9.57
C PRO A 6 -19.76 13.90 10.08
N VAL A 7 -19.04 12.93 10.62
CA VAL A 7 -17.67 13.11 11.08
C VAL A 7 -16.78 13.36 9.88
N ARG A 8 -16.07 14.49 9.86
CA ARG A 8 -15.09 14.76 8.81
C ARG A 8 -13.87 13.86 9.00
N TRP A 9 -13.52 13.09 7.98
CA TRP A 9 -12.37 12.20 8.00
C TRP A 9 -11.04 12.91 8.37
N THR A 10 -10.91 14.19 8.06
CA THR A 10 -9.78 15.04 8.45
C THR A 10 -9.67 15.24 9.97
N GLU A 11 -10.79 15.23 10.69
CA GLU A 11 -10.80 15.35 12.15
C GLU A 11 -10.49 14.02 12.84
N LEU A 12 -10.91 12.90 12.22
CA LEU A 12 -10.55 11.57 12.69
C LEU A 12 -9.06 11.29 12.53
N ALA A 13 -8.46 11.69 11.40
CA ALA A 13 -7.04 11.49 11.16
C ALA A 13 -6.15 12.26 12.16
N ALA A 14 -6.60 13.42 12.62
CA ALA A 14 -5.90 14.21 13.65
C ALA A 14 -6.01 13.58 15.06
N THR A 15 -7.00 12.72 15.30
CA THR A 15 -7.26 12.10 16.61
C THR A 15 -6.80 10.65 16.73
N VAL A 16 -6.58 9.95 15.63
CA VAL A 16 -6.04 8.58 15.64
C VAL A 16 -4.53 8.63 15.77
N HIS A 17 -4.06 8.98 16.97
CA HIS A 17 -2.72 8.62 17.38
C HIS A 17 -2.71 7.11 17.57
N CYS A 18 -2.19 6.36 16.59
CA CYS A 18 -1.87 4.96 16.79
C CYS A 18 -0.54 4.90 17.55
N PRO A 19 -0.53 4.57 18.86
CA PRO A 19 0.69 4.60 19.66
C PRO A 19 1.62 3.42 19.40
N LEU A 20 1.29 2.53 18.46
CA LEU A 20 1.88 1.20 18.38
C LEU A 20 2.94 1.00 17.29
N ALA A 21 3.15 1.96 16.40
CA ALA A 21 4.24 1.85 15.45
C ALA A 21 4.77 3.22 15.07
N ALA A 22 6.03 3.47 15.33
CA ALA A 22 6.70 4.69 14.94
C ALA A 22 6.85 4.72 13.42
N LYS A 23 5.89 5.36 12.73
CA LYS A 23 6.15 5.84 11.38
C LYS A 23 7.23 6.91 11.47
N LEU A 24 8.13 6.90 10.52
CA LEU A 24 9.13 7.93 10.37
C LEU A 24 8.63 8.95 9.35
N THR A 25 8.94 10.22 9.57
CA THR A 25 8.71 11.26 8.57
C THR A 25 10.06 11.58 7.93
N ALA A 26 10.09 11.78 6.62
CA ALA A 26 11.30 12.17 5.90
C ALA A 26 11.05 13.48 5.15
N SER A 27 11.88 14.50 5.40
CA SER A 27 11.90 15.69 4.55
C SER A 27 12.28 15.32 3.11
N PRO A 28 12.02 16.20 2.13
CA PRO A 28 12.46 15.96 0.75
C PRO A 28 13.97 15.70 0.63
N GLU A 29 14.80 16.39 1.42
CA GLU A 29 16.25 16.18 1.45
C GLU A 29 16.62 14.82 2.04
N GLU A 30 15.98 14.41 3.14
CA GLU A 30 16.16 13.10 3.74
C GLU A 30 15.70 11.99 2.80
N ALA A 31 14.60 12.18 2.08
CA ALA A 31 14.10 11.25 1.07
C ALA A 31 15.11 11.06 -0.08
N LEU A 32 15.77 12.15 -0.52
CA LEU A 32 16.86 12.09 -1.49
C LEU A 32 18.06 11.34 -0.91
N ALA A 33 18.44 11.63 0.33
CA ALA A 33 19.53 10.94 1.02
C ALA A 33 19.25 9.44 1.17
N LEU A 34 18.03 9.06 1.53
CA LEU A 34 17.60 7.65 1.57
C LEU A 34 17.71 6.98 0.20
N THR A 35 17.36 7.70 -0.87
CA THR A 35 17.45 7.21 -2.25
C THR A 35 18.90 6.99 -2.69
N ALA A 36 19.82 7.83 -2.24
CA ALA A 36 21.24 7.72 -2.56
C ALA A 36 21.97 6.57 -1.84
N GLN A 37 21.40 6.02 -0.78
CA GLN A 37 21.98 4.93 -0.03
C GLN A 37 21.77 3.58 -0.76
N THR A 38 22.83 3.04 -1.32
CA THR A 38 22.77 1.81 -2.13
C THR A 38 22.93 0.51 -1.32
N HIS A 39 23.30 0.60 -0.04
CA HIS A 39 23.52 -0.57 0.81
C HIS A 39 22.23 -1.21 1.36
N ARG A 40 21.08 -0.52 1.26
CA ARG A 40 19.77 -1.03 1.62
C ARG A 40 18.75 -0.69 0.53
N THR A 41 17.90 -1.64 0.23
CA THR A 41 16.80 -1.45 -0.71
C THR A 41 15.81 -0.42 -0.16
N LEU A 42 15.39 0.52 -1.02
CA LEU A 42 14.32 1.46 -0.78
C LEU A 42 13.24 1.30 -1.84
N TYR A 43 12.02 0.97 -1.41
CA TYR A 43 10.84 1.03 -2.26
C TYR A 43 10.11 2.36 -2.05
N ARG A 44 9.66 2.97 -3.13
CA ARG A 44 8.95 4.25 -3.12
C ARG A 44 7.56 4.07 -3.71
N PHE A 45 6.53 4.38 -2.94
CA PHE A 45 5.14 4.19 -3.35
C PHE A 45 4.34 5.48 -3.22
N ASP A 46 3.60 5.79 -4.28
CA ASP A 46 2.55 6.78 -4.28
C ASP A 46 1.23 6.06 -4.00
N VAL A 47 0.63 6.38 -2.86
CA VAL A 47 -0.58 5.70 -2.37
C VAL A 47 -1.88 6.42 -2.74
N ARG A 48 -1.79 7.42 -3.62
CA ARG A 48 -2.95 8.13 -4.17
C ARG A 48 -3.80 7.24 -5.09
N SER A 49 -4.88 7.79 -5.60
CA SER A 49 -5.70 7.10 -6.62
C SER A 49 -4.96 6.97 -7.96
N ALA A 50 -5.47 6.10 -8.82
CA ALA A 50 -4.91 5.92 -10.15
C ALA A 50 -5.03 7.19 -11.01
N GLU A 51 -6.11 7.94 -10.84
CA GLU A 51 -6.36 9.20 -11.53
C GLU A 51 -5.35 10.27 -11.11
N GLU A 52 -5.13 10.44 -9.81
CA GLU A 52 -4.16 11.40 -9.25
C GLU A 52 -2.74 11.06 -9.69
N PHE A 53 -2.34 9.80 -9.61
CA PHE A 53 -1.03 9.35 -10.08
C PHE A 53 -0.84 9.56 -11.58
N SER A 54 -1.88 9.30 -12.37
CA SER A 54 -1.84 9.46 -13.83
C SER A 54 -1.76 10.93 -14.26
N ALA A 55 -2.31 11.84 -13.47
CA ALA A 55 -2.19 13.27 -13.68
C ALA A 55 -0.76 13.81 -13.47
N GLY A 56 0.07 13.06 -12.74
CA GLY A 56 1.47 13.35 -12.46
C GLY A 56 1.92 12.79 -11.13
N HIS A 57 3.14 12.26 -11.08
CA HIS A 57 3.73 11.71 -9.86
C HIS A 57 5.22 12.03 -9.76
N VAL A 58 5.76 11.95 -8.55
CA VAL A 58 7.19 12.15 -8.31
C VAL A 58 7.99 11.04 -8.99
N ALA A 59 9.03 11.41 -9.71
CA ALA A 59 9.87 10.46 -10.44
C ALA A 59 10.41 9.36 -9.53
N GLY A 60 10.26 8.11 -10.00
CA GLY A 60 10.73 6.93 -9.29
C GLY A 60 9.81 6.41 -8.19
N PHE A 61 8.65 7.03 -7.95
CA PHE A 61 7.59 6.42 -7.18
C PHE A 61 6.73 5.51 -8.06
N ARG A 62 6.32 4.38 -7.49
CA ARG A 62 5.40 3.43 -8.12
C ARG A 62 4.01 3.64 -7.55
N HIS A 63 3.00 3.58 -8.40
CA HIS A 63 1.62 3.62 -7.95
C HIS A 63 1.25 2.34 -7.22
N TYR A 64 0.73 2.50 -5.99
CA TYR A 64 0.19 1.40 -5.22
C TYR A 64 -0.80 1.94 -4.17
N PRO A 65 -2.13 1.87 -4.41
CA PRO A 65 -3.12 2.36 -3.46
C PRO A 65 -2.90 1.78 -2.07
N GLY A 66 -3.01 2.61 -1.02
CA GLY A 66 -2.54 2.26 0.32
C GLY A 66 -3.12 0.96 0.88
N GLY A 67 -4.43 0.73 0.76
CA GLY A 67 -5.06 -0.52 1.20
C GLY A 67 -4.55 -1.74 0.45
N GLN A 68 -4.32 -1.60 -0.85
CA GLN A 68 -3.77 -2.65 -1.68
C GLN A 68 -2.29 -2.92 -1.37
N LEU A 69 -1.52 -1.85 -1.10
CA LEU A 69 -0.12 -2.00 -0.71
C LEU A 69 0.03 -2.83 0.57
N VAL A 70 -0.82 -2.58 1.58
CA VAL A 70 -0.81 -3.36 2.82
C VAL A 70 -1.16 -4.82 2.55
N GLN A 71 -2.14 -5.08 1.70
CA GLN A 71 -2.59 -6.42 1.38
C GLN A 71 -1.56 -7.23 0.58
N GLU A 72 -0.79 -6.58 -0.28
CA GLU A 72 0.11 -7.22 -1.26
C GLU A 72 1.58 -6.83 -1.03
N ILE A 73 1.95 -6.46 0.19
CA ILE A 73 3.28 -5.91 0.48
C ILE A 73 4.41 -6.91 0.18
N ASP A 74 4.18 -8.18 0.33
CA ASP A 74 5.12 -9.24 0.01
C ASP A 74 5.44 -9.32 -1.50
N MET A 75 4.49 -8.94 -2.34
CA MET A 75 4.68 -8.83 -3.79
C MET A 75 5.23 -7.47 -4.20
N ALA A 76 4.78 -6.39 -3.55
CA ALA A 76 5.18 -5.03 -3.86
C ALA A 76 6.62 -4.72 -3.43
N ALA A 77 7.03 -5.23 -2.26
CA ALA A 77 8.33 -5.01 -1.63
C ALA A 77 8.92 -6.32 -1.08
N PRO A 78 9.30 -7.27 -1.95
CA PRO A 78 9.70 -8.63 -1.54
C PRO A 78 11.04 -8.71 -0.79
N VAL A 79 11.85 -7.64 -0.79
CA VAL A 79 13.15 -7.66 -0.10
C VAL A 79 12.95 -7.46 1.40
N ARG A 80 13.31 -8.45 2.21
CA ARG A 80 13.28 -8.35 3.67
C ARG A 80 14.23 -7.26 4.17
N GLY A 81 13.76 -6.46 5.14
CA GLY A 81 14.54 -5.36 5.71
C GLY A 81 14.69 -4.16 4.76
N ALA A 82 13.98 -4.14 3.65
CA ALA A 82 13.86 -2.95 2.82
C ALA A 82 13.18 -1.82 3.59
N ARG A 83 13.49 -0.60 3.19
CA ARG A 83 12.80 0.61 3.64
C ARG A 83 11.71 0.96 2.66
N LEU A 84 10.66 1.54 3.17
CA LEU A 84 9.52 2.01 2.39
C LEU A 84 9.42 3.53 2.53
N LEU A 85 9.23 4.24 1.43
CA LEU A 85 8.94 5.68 1.41
C LEU A 85 7.60 5.87 0.72
N LEU A 86 6.65 6.44 1.44
CA LEU A 86 5.29 6.65 0.98
C LEU A 86 5.03 8.14 0.72
N THR A 87 4.23 8.43 -0.29
CA THR A 87 3.70 9.76 -0.56
C THR A 87 2.22 9.71 -0.89
N ASP A 88 1.51 10.79 -0.55
CA ASP A 88 0.15 11.10 -1.01
C ASP A 88 0.01 12.63 -1.15
N ASP A 89 -1.22 13.14 -1.26
CA ASP A 89 -1.50 14.57 -1.36
C ASP A 89 -1.67 15.27 0.01
N ARG A 90 -2.19 14.54 1.02
CA ARG A 90 -2.67 15.12 2.30
C ARG A 90 -2.26 14.36 3.55
N TYR A 91 -1.28 13.51 3.48
CA TYR A 91 -0.75 12.65 4.55
C TYR A 91 -1.69 11.53 5.05
N VAL A 92 -3.00 11.67 4.91
CA VAL A 92 -3.97 10.76 5.55
C VAL A 92 -3.80 9.33 5.06
N ARG A 93 -3.72 9.15 3.74
CA ARG A 93 -3.58 7.82 3.13
C ARG A 93 -2.18 7.24 3.39
N ALA A 94 -1.15 8.06 3.26
CA ALA A 94 0.22 7.65 3.52
C ALA A 94 0.43 7.31 4.99
N ASP A 95 -0.09 8.11 5.90
CA ASP A 95 -0.01 7.90 7.34
C ASP A 95 -0.72 6.62 7.80
N MET A 96 -1.94 6.40 7.31
CA MET A 96 -2.67 5.16 7.60
C MET A 96 -1.96 3.93 7.07
N THR A 97 -1.49 3.98 5.82
CA THR A 97 -0.74 2.90 5.18
C THR A 97 0.56 2.63 5.94
N ALA A 98 1.31 3.67 6.27
CA ALA A 98 2.57 3.56 7.02
C ALA A 98 2.35 2.95 8.40
N SER A 99 1.27 3.31 9.09
CA SER A 99 0.92 2.74 10.39
C SER A 99 0.73 1.22 10.32
N TRP A 100 0.00 0.73 9.32
CA TRP A 100 -0.18 -0.70 9.11
C TRP A 100 1.12 -1.41 8.77
N LEU A 101 1.89 -0.87 7.83
CA LEU A 101 3.16 -1.48 7.41
C LEU A 101 4.20 -1.48 8.54
N ALA A 102 4.24 -0.43 9.36
CA ALA A 102 5.11 -0.39 10.53
C ALA A 102 4.73 -1.46 11.58
N GLN A 103 3.43 -1.70 11.80
CA GLN A 103 2.96 -2.79 12.65
C GLN A 103 3.34 -4.18 12.09
N MET A 104 3.48 -4.31 10.77
CA MET A 104 3.97 -5.52 10.10
C MET A 104 5.51 -5.66 10.17
N GLY A 105 6.21 -4.71 10.79
CA GLY A 105 7.66 -4.75 11.00
C GLY A 105 8.50 -4.10 9.90
N PHE A 106 7.89 -3.33 9.00
CA PHE A 106 8.63 -2.56 8.01
C PHE A 106 9.15 -1.23 8.58
N GLU A 107 10.32 -0.79 8.13
CA GLU A 107 10.82 0.57 8.34
C GLU A 107 10.20 1.48 7.30
N VAL A 108 9.24 2.31 7.71
CA VAL A 108 8.38 3.10 6.81
C VAL A 108 8.55 4.58 7.08
N TYR A 109 8.80 5.31 6.02
CA TYR A 109 8.87 6.77 5.98
C TYR A 109 7.67 7.33 5.22
N VAL A 110 7.14 8.45 5.69
CA VAL A 110 6.16 9.26 4.97
C VAL A 110 6.86 10.54 4.53
N LEU A 111 6.78 10.87 3.24
CA LEU A 111 7.38 12.06 2.68
C LEU A 111 6.68 13.30 3.23
N GLU A 112 7.43 14.18 3.87
CA GLU A 112 6.92 15.43 4.41
C GLU A 112 6.43 16.35 3.28
N GLY A 113 5.26 16.96 3.44
CA GLY A 113 4.61 17.73 2.39
C GLY A 113 3.93 16.88 1.32
N GLY A 114 4.11 15.55 1.35
CA GLY A 114 3.54 14.66 0.37
C GLY A 114 3.97 15.00 -1.06
N TYR A 115 3.07 14.83 -2.02
CA TYR A 115 3.30 15.16 -3.41
C TYR A 115 3.60 16.66 -3.60
N ASP A 116 2.81 17.54 -2.99
CA ASP A 116 2.97 18.98 -3.12
C ASP A 116 4.30 19.46 -2.53
N GLY A 117 4.68 18.97 -1.35
CA GLY A 117 5.97 19.29 -0.74
C GLY A 117 7.17 18.82 -1.57
N ALA A 118 7.04 17.66 -2.23
CA ALA A 118 8.06 17.23 -3.19
C ALA A 118 8.20 18.18 -4.37
N LEU A 119 7.08 18.70 -4.90
CA LEU A 119 7.09 19.69 -5.98
C LEU A 119 7.74 21.00 -5.55
N GLU A 120 7.39 21.51 -4.38
CA GLU A 120 7.97 22.74 -3.81
C GLU A 120 9.48 22.60 -3.62
N ALA A 121 9.94 21.39 -3.26
CA ALA A 121 11.36 21.06 -3.15
C ALA A 121 12.04 20.80 -4.51
N GLY A 122 11.33 20.96 -5.63
CA GLY A 122 11.87 20.80 -6.98
C GLY A 122 12.02 19.35 -7.45
N ALA A 123 11.30 18.40 -6.84
CA ALA A 123 11.32 17.02 -7.30
C ALA A 123 10.77 16.91 -8.73
N PRO A 124 11.41 16.14 -9.61
CA PRO A 124 10.93 15.96 -10.98
C PRO A 124 9.61 15.21 -10.99
N VAL A 125 8.65 15.72 -11.75
CA VAL A 125 7.35 15.08 -11.99
C VAL A 125 7.38 14.39 -13.34
N VAL A 126 6.80 13.21 -13.37
CA VAL A 126 6.65 12.42 -14.59
C VAL A 126 5.21 11.97 -14.76
N LEU A 127 4.83 11.76 -16.01
CA LEU A 127 3.58 11.08 -16.35
C LEU A 127 3.87 9.58 -16.50
N PRO A 128 2.96 8.71 -16.09
CA PRO A 128 3.12 7.27 -16.30
C PRO A 128 3.16 6.96 -17.80
N LYS A 129 4.01 6.02 -18.17
CA LYS A 129 3.98 5.48 -19.53
C LYS A 129 2.68 4.71 -19.74
N PRO A 130 2.05 4.78 -20.93
CA PRO A 130 0.75 4.15 -21.20
C PRO A 130 0.67 2.65 -20.85
N ASP A 131 1.79 1.93 -20.89
CA ASP A 131 1.84 0.48 -20.64
C ASP A 131 2.51 0.07 -19.33
N SER A 132 2.84 1.01 -18.44
CA SER A 132 3.67 0.71 -17.27
C SER A 132 2.92 0.11 -16.08
N ALA A 133 1.62 -0.08 -16.16
CA ALA A 133 0.78 -0.41 -15.02
C ALA A 133 -0.11 -1.66 -15.20
N HIS A 134 0.35 -2.65 -15.92
CA HIS A 134 -0.34 -3.93 -15.85
C HIS A 134 0.08 -4.66 -14.57
N ARG A 135 -0.62 -4.35 -13.47
CA ARG A 135 -0.63 -5.22 -12.31
C ARG A 135 -1.06 -6.63 -12.78
N TYR A 136 -0.29 -7.62 -12.37
CA TYR A 136 -0.76 -9.00 -12.51
C TYR A 136 -2.15 -9.10 -11.85
N ARG A 137 -3.15 -9.47 -12.62
CA ARG A 137 -4.47 -9.79 -12.10
C ARG A 137 -4.59 -11.30 -12.01
N ARG A 138 -5.02 -11.75 -10.86
CA ARG A 138 -5.37 -13.17 -10.71
C ARG A 138 -6.55 -13.50 -11.62
N PRO A 139 -6.66 -14.73 -12.13
CA PRO A 139 -7.74 -15.10 -13.06
C PRO A 139 -9.17 -14.83 -12.56
N TYR A 140 -9.34 -14.73 -11.23
CA TYR A 140 -10.63 -14.49 -10.55
C TYR A 140 -10.79 -13.05 -10.03
N GLU A 141 -9.93 -12.12 -10.39
CA GLU A 141 -10.03 -10.71 -9.98
C GLU A 141 -10.70 -9.83 -11.01
N GLY A 142 -11.56 -8.93 -10.54
CA GLY A 142 -12.17 -7.86 -11.33
C GLY A 142 -13.55 -8.18 -11.87
N THR A 143 -14.14 -7.21 -12.57
CA THR A 143 -15.53 -7.27 -13.06
C THR A 143 -15.68 -8.01 -14.39
N GLY A 144 -14.59 -8.32 -15.08
CA GLY A 144 -14.57 -9.05 -16.34
C GLY A 144 -14.10 -10.50 -16.20
N VAL A 145 -14.29 -11.09 -15.02
CA VAL A 145 -13.83 -12.45 -14.72
C VAL A 145 -14.64 -13.48 -15.46
N ASP A 146 -13.96 -14.44 -16.10
CA ASP A 146 -14.60 -15.63 -16.65
C ASP A 146 -15.30 -16.42 -15.51
N ALA A 147 -16.58 -16.70 -15.69
CA ALA A 147 -17.37 -17.46 -14.72
C ALA A 147 -16.77 -18.84 -14.42
N ASN A 148 -16.14 -19.47 -15.41
CA ASN A 148 -15.47 -20.76 -15.23
C ASN A 148 -14.22 -20.64 -14.34
N ALA A 149 -13.46 -19.55 -14.47
CA ALA A 149 -12.29 -19.31 -13.62
C ALA A 149 -12.73 -19.05 -12.15
N MET A 150 -13.83 -18.33 -11.95
CA MET A 150 -14.40 -18.14 -10.63
C MET A 150 -14.90 -19.45 -10.02
N GLN A 151 -15.61 -20.27 -10.80
CA GLN A 151 -16.09 -21.56 -10.34
C GLN A 151 -14.92 -22.50 -9.97
N ALA A 152 -13.89 -22.56 -10.81
CA ALA A 152 -12.71 -23.36 -10.53
C ALA A 152 -11.98 -22.91 -9.23
N TYR A 153 -11.98 -21.62 -8.94
CA TYR A 153 -11.45 -21.10 -7.69
C TYR A 153 -12.29 -21.55 -6.48
N LEU A 154 -13.62 -21.45 -6.57
CA LEU A 154 -14.53 -21.92 -5.51
C LEU A 154 -14.39 -23.45 -5.28
N ASP A 155 -14.31 -24.21 -6.35
CA ASP A 155 -14.13 -25.67 -6.26
C ASP A 155 -12.80 -26.01 -5.56
N TRP A 156 -11.76 -25.25 -5.83
CA TRP A 156 -10.49 -25.37 -5.12
C TRP A 156 -10.62 -25.02 -3.63
N GLU A 157 -11.27 -23.90 -3.30
CA GLU A 157 -11.51 -23.50 -1.90
C GLU A 157 -12.30 -24.56 -1.11
N TYR A 158 -13.37 -25.09 -1.69
CA TYR A 158 -14.14 -26.17 -1.04
C TYR A 158 -13.28 -27.43 -0.82
N GLY A 159 -12.35 -27.69 -1.73
CA GLY A 159 -11.41 -28.80 -1.58
C GLY A 159 -10.40 -28.64 -0.46
N LEU A 160 -10.14 -27.42 0.02
CA LEU A 160 -9.18 -27.16 1.09
C LEU A 160 -9.58 -27.82 2.42
N VAL A 161 -10.86 -27.89 2.73
CA VAL A 161 -11.35 -28.54 3.96
C VAL A 161 -10.95 -30.01 4.01
N ASP A 162 -11.09 -30.72 2.89
CA ASP A 162 -10.70 -32.13 2.79
C ASP A 162 -9.17 -32.30 2.77
N GLN A 163 -8.44 -31.33 2.21
CA GLN A 163 -6.96 -31.32 2.26
C GLN A 163 -6.48 -31.13 3.71
N LEU A 164 -7.03 -30.16 4.44
CA LEU A 164 -6.71 -29.93 5.85
C LEU A 164 -7.00 -31.18 6.70
N ARG A 165 -8.15 -31.82 6.48
CA ARG A 165 -8.52 -33.04 7.20
C ARG A 165 -7.52 -34.19 6.94
N ARG A 166 -7.02 -34.33 5.72
CA ARG A 166 -6.01 -35.33 5.36
C ARG A 166 -4.63 -35.01 5.91
N ASP A 167 -4.26 -33.74 5.89
CA ASP A 167 -2.96 -33.28 6.40
C ASP A 167 -2.87 -33.43 7.93
N ALA A 168 -3.92 -33.07 8.65
CA ALA A 168 -4.05 -33.20 10.11
C ALA A 168 -2.93 -32.53 10.93
N THR A 169 -2.06 -31.73 10.31
CA THR A 169 -0.92 -31.06 10.97
C THR A 169 -1.20 -29.59 11.27
N HIS A 170 -2.29 -29.03 10.73
CA HIS A 170 -2.59 -27.60 10.80
C HIS A 170 -2.99 -27.08 12.20
N GLY A 171 -3.41 -27.94 13.13
CA GLY A 171 -3.83 -27.57 14.49
C GLY A 171 -5.16 -26.79 14.57
N PHE A 172 -5.90 -26.63 13.48
CA PHE A 172 -7.22 -26.01 13.47
C PHE A 172 -8.30 -27.06 13.75
N TYR A 173 -9.34 -26.66 14.47
CA TYR A 173 -10.54 -27.47 14.64
C TYR A 173 -11.54 -27.12 13.54
N VAL A 174 -12.01 -28.14 12.83
CA VAL A 174 -13.17 -28.00 11.94
C VAL A 174 -14.42 -28.07 12.80
N ILE A 175 -15.18 -26.96 12.83
CA ILE A 175 -16.44 -26.86 13.59
C ILE A 175 -17.57 -27.53 12.81
#